data_d6a663bafbdeeaf3efa744df8ad30a56
#
_entry.id   d6a663bafbdeeaf3efa744df8ad30a56
#
_cell.length_a   1.000
_cell.length_b   1.000
_cell.length_c   1.000
_cell.angle_alpha   90.00
_cell.angle_beta   90.00
_cell.angle_gamma   90.00
#
_symmetry.space_group_name_H-M   'P 1'
#
loop_
_entity.id
_entity.type
_entity.pdbx_description
1 polymer ?
#
loop_
_entity_poly.entity_id
_entity_poly.type
_entity_poly.pdbx_seq_one_letter_code
_entity_poly.pdbx_strand_id
1 'polypeptide(L)'
;MLDVCVHVERDLPHVELAGVGVNLGCYGSIQPTPENLGQLVHIARRVEDAIGRKLEIVSGGATSSFTLVHWGTMPEGINHLRIGEGILVAKDLQVDWGIHDMDYLRMDCMTLRAQIVEVKDKPTHPVGPIMVDCFCNRPTYEDRGIRRRAIAGDLSSEKFKS
;
A
#
# COMPACT_ATOMS: atom_id res chain seq x y z
N MET A 1 -12.18 18.22 -9.58
CA MET A 1 -12.83 17.28 -8.64
C MET A 1 -14.30 17.62 -8.40
N LEU A 2 -14.65 18.85 -8.01
CA LEU A 2 -16.06 19.24 -7.74
C LEU A 2 -16.98 18.93 -8.92
N ASP A 3 -16.64 19.40 -10.13
CA ASP A 3 -17.44 19.18 -11.33
C ASP A 3 -17.65 17.70 -11.65
N VAL A 4 -16.63 16.88 -11.42
CA VAL A 4 -16.73 15.42 -11.60
C VAL A 4 -17.71 14.81 -10.61
N CYS A 5 -17.66 15.21 -9.33
CA CYS A 5 -18.59 14.71 -8.32
C CYS A 5 -20.03 15.11 -8.63
N VAL A 6 -20.25 16.36 -9.04
CA VAL A 6 -21.58 16.85 -9.46
C VAL A 6 -22.08 16.09 -10.69
N HIS A 7 -21.22 15.84 -11.67
CA HIS A 7 -21.57 15.05 -12.85
C HIS A 7 -21.95 13.61 -12.49
N VAL A 8 -21.14 12.94 -11.65
CA VAL A 8 -21.46 11.58 -11.17
C VAL A 8 -22.82 11.53 -10.49
N GLU A 9 -23.09 12.48 -9.59
CA GLU A 9 -24.32 12.52 -8.81
C GLU A 9 -25.57 12.78 -9.67
N ARG A 10 -25.46 13.67 -10.68
CA ARG A 10 -26.61 14.16 -11.42
C ARG A 10 -26.89 13.45 -12.73
N ASP A 11 -25.81 13.00 -13.40
CA ASP A 11 -25.89 12.60 -14.80
C ASP A 11 -25.65 11.09 -15.00
N LEU A 12 -25.19 10.36 -13.97
CA LEU A 12 -24.89 8.94 -14.07
C LEU A 12 -25.86 8.08 -13.25
N PRO A 13 -26.99 7.63 -13.82
CA PRO A 13 -28.08 6.98 -13.07
C PRO A 13 -27.73 5.59 -12.50
N HIS A 14 -26.61 4.98 -12.94
CA HIS A 14 -26.17 3.66 -12.50
C HIS A 14 -24.92 3.70 -11.62
N VAL A 15 -24.51 4.88 -11.18
CA VAL A 15 -23.34 5.10 -10.33
C VAL A 15 -23.74 5.94 -9.15
N GLU A 16 -23.37 5.53 -7.97
CA GLU A 16 -23.58 6.27 -6.74
C GLU A 16 -22.29 6.95 -6.28
N LEU A 17 -22.35 8.22 -5.96
CA LEU A 17 -21.24 8.95 -5.36
C LEU A 17 -21.18 8.65 -3.86
N ALA A 18 -20.49 7.60 -3.45
CA ALA A 18 -20.33 7.25 -2.04
C ALA A 18 -19.45 8.25 -1.27
N GLY A 19 -18.45 8.84 -1.93
CA GLY A 19 -17.54 9.73 -1.21
C GLY A 19 -16.38 10.25 -2.03
N VAL A 20 -15.45 10.89 -1.32
CA VAL A 20 -14.16 11.36 -1.84
C VAL A 20 -13.00 10.81 -1.04
N GLY A 21 -11.82 10.76 -1.64
CA GLY A 21 -10.65 10.24 -0.94
C GLY A 21 -9.33 10.70 -1.54
N VAL A 22 -8.28 10.50 -0.76
CA VAL A 22 -6.89 10.74 -1.15
C VAL A 22 -6.04 9.54 -0.82
N ASN A 23 -4.89 9.40 -1.47
CA ASN A 23 -3.85 8.46 -1.09
C ASN A 23 -2.50 9.17 -1.09
N LEU A 24 -1.91 9.30 0.10
CA LEU A 24 -0.62 9.95 0.33
C LEU A 24 0.36 8.95 0.93
N GLY A 25 1.65 9.10 0.66
CA GLY A 25 2.71 8.29 1.25
C GLY A 25 2.81 6.84 0.74
N CYS A 26 1.94 6.39 -0.14
CA CYS A 26 1.97 5.02 -0.67
C CYS A 26 2.88 4.89 -1.89
N TYR A 27 2.71 5.80 -2.85
CA TYR A 27 3.47 5.84 -4.12
C TYR A 27 4.25 7.13 -4.32
N GLY A 28 4.17 8.04 -3.39
CA GLY A 28 4.83 9.33 -3.40
C GLY A 28 5.44 9.64 -2.06
N SER A 29 6.29 10.66 -2.04
CA SER A 29 7.02 11.09 -0.84
C SER A 29 6.22 12.02 0.08
N ILE A 30 4.98 12.37 -0.29
CA ILE A 30 4.15 13.29 0.52
C ILE A 30 3.53 12.51 1.67
N GLN A 31 3.91 12.84 2.89
CA GLN A 31 3.32 12.27 4.08
C GLN A 31 1.94 12.87 4.37
N PRO A 32 0.99 12.06 4.89
CA PRO A 32 -0.27 12.59 5.41
C PRO A 32 0.00 13.45 6.65
N THR A 33 -0.63 14.62 6.66
CA THR A 33 -0.60 15.56 7.78
C THR A 33 -2.01 16.05 8.09
N PRO A 34 -2.27 16.59 9.28
CA PRO A 34 -3.56 17.22 9.61
C PRO A 34 -3.96 18.29 8.59
N GLU A 35 -2.99 19.05 8.07
CA GLU A 35 -3.23 20.16 7.14
C GLU A 35 -3.69 19.62 5.76
N ASN A 36 -2.97 18.65 5.18
CA ASN A 36 -3.32 18.15 3.85
C ASN A 36 -4.59 17.29 3.87
N LEU A 37 -4.85 16.54 4.92
CA LEU A 37 -6.14 15.84 5.09
C LEU A 37 -7.28 16.80 5.46
N GLY A 38 -6.99 17.92 6.14
CA GLY A 38 -7.94 19.00 6.35
C GLY A 38 -8.42 19.63 5.04
N GLN A 39 -7.54 19.72 4.03
CA GLN A 39 -7.94 20.15 2.68
C GLN A 39 -8.94 19.17 2.04
N LEU A 40 -8.76 17.85 2.23
CA LEU A 40 -9.73 16.87 1.75
C LEU A 40 -11.09 17.07 2.41
N VAL A 41 -11.13 17.30 3.72
CA VAL A 41 -12.39 17.59 4.43
C VAL A 41 -13.05 18.84 3.90
N HIS A 42 -12.28 19.90 3.62
CA HIS A 42 -12.81 21.12 3.00
C HIS A 42 -13.39 20.84 1.60
N ILE A 43 -12.73 20.03 0.79
CA ILE A 43 -13.23 19.63 -0.53
C ILE A 43 -14.52 18.80 -0.39
N ALA A 44 -14.54 17.85 0.56
CA ALA A 44 -15.73 17.04 0.84
C ALA A 44 -16.95 17.93 1.15
N ARG A 45 -16.81 18.91 2.03
CA ARG A 45 -17.89 19.86 2.37
C ARG A 45 -18.38 20.64 1.16
N ARG A 46 -17.48 21.09 0.30
CA ARG A 46 -17.86 21.78 -0.94
C ARG A 46 -18.62 20.88 -1.92
N VAL A 47 -18.29 19.59 -1.96
CA VAL A 47 -19.03 18.60 -2.76
C VAL A 47 -20.42 18.40 -2.16
N GLU A 48 -20.52 18.21 -0.84
CA GLU A 48 -21.79 18.06 -0.12
C GLU A 48 -22.74 19.25 -0.36
N ASP A 49 -22.21 20.47 -0.29
CA ASP A 49 -22.97 21.68 -0.56
C ASP A 49 -23.49 21.72 -2.01
N ALA A 50 -22.67 21.28 -2.97
CA ALA A 50 -23.02 21.29 -4.39
C ALA A 50 -24.05 20.22 -4.79
N ILE A 51 -24.00 19.05 -4.12
CA ILE A 51 -24.92 17.93 -4.40
C ILE A 51 -26.17 17.95 -3.49
N GLY A 52 -26.14 18.72 -2.40
CA GLY A 52 -27.27 18.88 -1.47
C GLY A 52 -27.44 17.72 -0.48
N ARG A 53 -26.41 16.87 -0.29
CA ARG A 53 -26.42 15.78 0.70
C ARG A 53 -25.03 15.52 1.29
N LYS A 54 -24.98 14.78 2.39
CA LYS A 54 -23.74 14.34 2.98
C LYS A 54 -23.10 13.18 2.19
N LEU A 55 -21.79 13.16 2.16
CA LEU A 55 -21.02 12.03 1.67
C LEU A 55 -20.90 10.97 2.78
N GLU A 56 -21.07 9.70 2.41
CA GLU A 56 -20.91 8.59 3.35
C GLU A 56 -19.45 8.38 3.72
N ILE A 57 -18.55 8.56 2.75
CA ILE A 57 -17.14 8.25 2.88
C ILE A 57 -16.26 9.47 2.57
N VAL A 58 -15.44 9.85 3.56
CA VAL A 58 -14.31 10.75 3.36
C VAL A 58 -13.04 9.98 3.72
N SER A 59 -12.35 9.46 2.71
CA SER A 59 -11.25 8.52 2.88
C SER A 59 -9.90 9.22 2.94
N GLY A 60 -9.29 9.21 4.13
CA GLY A 60 -8.02 9.88 4.42
C GLY A 60 -6.77 9.15 3.94
N GLY A 61 -6.90 8.04 3.24
CA GLY A 61 -5.75 7.35 2.64
C GLY A 61 -5.57 5.91 3.11
N ALA A 62 -4.32 5.48 3.19
CA ALA A 62 -3.90 4.12 3.42
C ALA A 62 -3.18 3.96 4.79
N THR A 63 -2.34 2.94 4.91
CA THR A 63 -1.52 2.66 6.11
C THR A 63 -0.74 3.89 6.58
N SER A 64 -0.19 4.68 5.67
CA SER A 64 0.55 5.91 5.99
C SER A 64 -0.25 6.89 6.83
N SER A 65 -1.55 7.01 6.58
CA SER A 65 -2.44 7.91 7.33
C SER A 65 -2.83 7.37 8.71
N PHE A 66 -2.55 6.11 9.00
CA PHE A 66 -2.83 5.51 10.30
C PHE A 66 -2.01 6.15 11.43
N THR A 67 -0.87 6.74 11.12
CA THR A 67 -0.07 7.54 12.07
C THR A 67 -0.87 8.67 12.70
N LEU A 68 -1.73 9.34 11.93
CA LEU A 68 -2.57 10.42 12.44
C LEU A 68 -3.66 9.92 13.41
N VAL A 69 -4.13 8.69 13.21
CA VAL A 69 -5.03 8.04 14.19
C VAL A 69 -4.25 7.72 15.46
N HIS A 70 -3.06 7.16 15.34
CA HIS A 70 -2.19 6.81 16.46
C HIS A 70 -1.87 8.04 17.35
N TRP A 71 -1.55 9.15 16.72
CA TRP A 71 -1.23 10.40 17.45
C TRP A 71 -2.45 11.24 17.81
N GLY A 72 -3.66 10.80 17.47
CA GLY A 72 -4.88 11.55 17.76
C GLY A 72 -5.00 12.88 17.03
N THR A 73 -4.35 13.00 15.86
CA THR A 73 -4.29 14.23 15.05
C THR A 73 -5.07 14.14 13.73
N MET A 74 -5.84 13.06 13.54
CA MET A 74 -6.69 12.90 12.36
C MET A 74 -7.74 14.01 12.32
N PRO A 75 -7.87 14.75 11.20
CA PRO A 75 -8.89 15.78 11.07
C PRO A 75 -10.31 15.24 11.25
N GLU A 76 -11.13 15.97 11.98
CA GLU A 76 -12.55 15.68 12.08
C GLU A 76 -13.22 15.75 10.70
N GLY A 77 -14.01 14.72 10.38
CA GLY A 77 -14.64 14.55 9.06
C GLY A 77 -13.99 13.49 8.20
N ILE A 78 -12.78 13.02 8.53
CA ILE A 78 -12.24 11.78 7.95
C ILE A 78 -12.85 10.59 8.70
N ASN A 79 -13.55 9.72 8.00
CA ASN A 79 -14.25 8.59 8.60
C ASN A 79 -13.84 7.22 8.02
N HIS A 80 -12.88 7.19 7.11
CA HIS A 80 -12.46 5.97 6.42
C HIS A 80 -10.97 5.97 6.10
N LEU A 81 -10.32 4.81 6.26
CA LEU A 81 -8.97 4.50 5.80
C LEU A 81 -8.95 3.16 5.07
N ARG A 82 -8.07 2.99 4.11
CA ARG A 82 -7.83 1.77 3.35
C ARG A 82 -6.50 1.15 3.80
N ILE A 83 -6.53 0.47 4.93
CA ILE A 83 -5.32 -0.09 5.55
C ILE A 83 -5.10 -1.50 5.01
N GLY A 84 -3.96 -1.73 4.36
CA GLY A 84 -3.53 -3.04 3.87
C GLY A 84 -2.25 -3.49 4.57
N GLU A 85 -1.14 -2.86 4.26
CA GLU A 85 0.18 -3.19 4.79
C GLU A 85 0.20 -3.15 6.33
N GLY A 86 -0.38 -2.13 6.95
CA GLY A 86 -0.41 -1.99 8.41
C GLY A 86 -1.15 -3.11 9.16
N ILE A 87 -2.04 -3.86 8.49
CA ILE A 87 -2.71 -5.02 9.07
C ILE A 87 -1.96 -6.32 8.78
N LEU A 88 -1.40 -6.43 7.57
CA LEU A 88 -0.84 -7.70 7.08
C LEU A 88 0.62 -7.91 7.47
N VAL A 89 1.42 -6.86 7.42
CA VAL A 89 2.88 -6.92 7.60
C VAL A 89 3.38 -5.93 8.64
N ALA A 90 2.79 -4.73 8.69
CA ALA A 90 3.09 -3.63 9.62
C ALA A 90 4.57 -3.21 9.65
N LYS A 91 5.29 -3.40 8.54
CA LYS A 91 6.73 -3.12 8.44
C LYS A 91 7.02 -1.66 8.15
N ASP A 92 6.25 -1.04 7.25
CA ASP A 92 6.51 0.30 6.75
C ASP A 92 6.56 1.33 7.88
N LEU A 93 5.59 1.31 8.79
CA LEU A 93 5.51 2.28 9.88
C LEU A 93 6.63 2.09 10.92
N GLN A 94 6.86 0.86 11.37
CA GLN A 94 7.80 0.57 12.44
C GLN A 94 9.26 0.58 11.96
N VAL A 95 9.54 -0.06 10.83
CA VAL A 95 10.92 -0.28 10.35
C VAL A 95 11.34 0.81 9.38
N ASP A 96 10.55 1.02 8.31
CA ASP A 96 10.98 1.90 7.24
C ASP A 96 10.79 3.39 7.61
N TRP A 97 9.78 3.71 8.41
CA TRP A 97 9.54 5.07 8.93
C TRP A 97 10.09 5.29 10.33
N GLY A 98 10.48 4.25 11.04
CA GLY A 98 11.07 4.34 12.38
C GLY A 98 10.10 4.79 13.47
N ILE A 99 8.81 4.51 13.34
CA ILE A 99 7.78 4.87 14.33
C ILE A 99 7.68 3.74 15.35
N HIS A 100 8.60 3.72 16.31
CA HIS A 100 8.76 2.61 17.24
C HIS A 100 7.69 2.54 18.34
N ASP A 101 6.90 3.59 18.55
CA ASP A 101 5.77 3.63 19.47
C ASP A 101 4.52 2.93 18.94
N MET A 102 4.56 2.45 17.70
CA MET A 102 3.52 1.61 17.09
C MET A 102 3.83 0.11 17.20
N ASP A 103 4.53 -0.33 18.25
CA ASP A 103 4.97 -1.72 18.49
C ASP A 103 3.81 -2.71 18.73
N TYR A 104 2.60 -2.24 18.96
CA TYR A 104 1.39 -3.07 19.01
C TYR A 104 0.98 -3.63 17.62
N LEU A 105 1.50 -3.07 16.55
CA LEU A 105 1.31 -3.62 15.20
C LEU A 105 2.18 -4.87 15.01
N ARG A 106 1.56 -5.94 14.53
CA ARG A 106 2.21 -7.25 14.39
C ARG A 106 2.82 -7.42 13.00
N MET A 107 4.12 -7.73 12.94
CA MET A 107 4.82 -8.06 11.70
C MET A 107 4.84 -9.56 11.38
N ASP A 108 4.29 -10.39 12.25
CA ASP A 108 4.32 -11.84 12.18
C ASP A 108 2.95 -12.47 11.88
N CYS A 109 2.02 -11.69 11.33
CA CYS A 109 0.67 -12.15 11.01
C CYS A 109 0.63 -13.18 9.87
N MET A 110 1.68 -13.23 9.03
CA MET A 110 1.74 -14.12 7.88
C MET A 110 3.01 -14.97 7.93
N THR A 111 2.87 -16.23 7.60
CA THR A 111 3.99 -17.16 7.47
C THR A 111 3.98 -17.78 6.08
N LEU A 112 5.04 -17.57 5.30
CA LEU A 112 5.26 -18.27 4.05
C LEU A 112 5.90 -19.63 4.33
N ARG A 113 5.25 -20.70 3.91
CA ARG A 113 5.81 -22.05 3.90
C ARG A 113 5.99 -22.50 2.46
N ALA A 114 7.16 -23.00 2.13
CA ALA A 114 7.44 -23.51 0.80
C ALA A 114 8.39 -24.72 0.91
N GLN A 115 8.11 -25.75 0.12
CA GLN A 115 9.01 -26.88 0.01
C GLN A 115 10.11 -26.56 -1.00
N ILE A 116 11.34 -26.95 -0.68
CA ILE A 116 12.44 -26.87 -1.63
C ILE A 116 12.28 -27.98 -2.66
N VAL A 117 12.12 -27.64 -3.92
CA VAL A 117 11.95 -28.60 -5.03
C VAL A 117 13.23 -28.83 -5.82
N GLU A 118 14.18 -27.90 -5.74
CA GLU A 118 15.45 -28.00 -6.41
C GLU A 118 16.54 -27.28 -5.63
N VAL A 119 17.71 -27.89 -5.52
CA VAL A 119 18.93 -27.24 -5.01
C VAL A 119 20.03 -27.43 -6.05
N LYS A 120 20.55 -26.33 -6.59
CA LYS A 120 21.64 -26.35 -7.58
C LYS A 120 22.72 -25.33 -7.25
N ASP A 121 23.94 -25.68 -7.64
CA ASP A 121 25.05 -24.74 -7.65
C ASP A 121 25.01 -23.95 -8.97
N LYS A 122 24.88 -22.64 -8.87
CA LYS A 122 24.76 -21.73 -10.01
C LYS A 122 25.76 -20.59 -9.92
N PRO A 123 26.29 -20.09 -11.06
CA PRO A 123 27.08 -18.88 -11.06
C PRO A 123 26.27 -17.68 -10.55
N THR A 124 26.92 -16.74 -9.92
CA THR A 124 26.29 -15.53 -9.43
C THR A 124 26.09 -14.49 -10.53
N HIS A 125 26.85 -14.60 -11.61
CA HIS A 125 26.68 -13.79 -12.80
C HIS A 125 25.78 -14.51 -13.81
N PRO A 126 24.75 -13.88 -14.36
CA PRO A 126 23.89 -14.49 -15.37
C PRO A 126 24.65 -14.73 -16.69
N VAL A 127 24.26 -15.77 -17.41
CA VAL A 127 24.79 -16.06 -18.73
C VAL A 127 24.10 -15.21 -19.79
N GLY A 128 24.89 -14.44 -20.56
CA GLY A 128 24.37 -13.64 -21.67
C GLY A 128 24.39 -12.13 -21.39
N PRO A 129 23.95 -11.33 -22.37
CA PRO A 129 23.88 -9.88 -22.25
C PRO A 129 22.90 -9.45 -21.15
N ILE A 130 23.37 -8.58 -20.27
CA ILE A 130 22.53 -8.00 -19.21
C ILE A 130 21.94 -6.71 -19.71
N MET A 131 20.61 -6.64 -19.72
CA MET A 131 19.84 -5.47 -20.09
C MET A 131 19.43 -4.68 -18.82
N VAL A 132 18.23 -4.19 -18.80
CA VAL A 132 17.65 -3.49 -17.65
C VAL A 132 16.76 -4.44 -16.83
N ASP A 133 16.62 -4.14 -15.54
CA ASP A 133 15.68 -4.83 -14.66
C ASP A 133 14.22 -4.34 -14.89
N CYS A 134 13.27 -4.87 -14.14
CA CYS A 134 11.86 -4.49 -14.23
C CYS A 134 11.56 -3.03 -13.82
N PHE A 135 12.53 -2.33 -13.25
CA PHE A 135 12.47 -0.91 -12.90
C PHE A 135 13.27 -0.02 -13.86
N CYS A 136 13.70 -0.56 -15.01
CA CYS A 136 14.52 0.12 -16.02
C CYS A 136 15.93 0.53 -15.54
N ASN A 137 16.42 -0.05 -14.47
CA ASN A 137 17.81 0.14 -14.03
C ASN A 137 18.73 -0.87 -14.69
N ARG A 138 20.00 -0.50 -14.90
CA ARG A 138 21.05 -1.47 -15.27
C ARG A 138 21.55 -2.13 -13.99
N PRO A 139 21.22 -3.42 -13.75
CA PRO A 139 21.71 -4.10 -12.57
C PRO A 139 23.22 -4.36 -12.70
N THR A 140 23.92 -4.16 -11.61
CA THR A 140 25.33 -4.56 -11.48
C THR A 140 25.38 -5.91 -10.80
N TYR A 141 25.90 -6.92 -11.48
CA TYR A 141 26.14 -8.23 -10.91
C TYR A 141 27.61 -8.39 -10.60
N GLU A 142 27.92 -8.63 -9.33
CA GLU A 142 29.26 -9.04 -8.95
C GLU A 142 29.42 -10.55 -9.19
N ASP A 143 30.48 -10.93 -9.89
CA ASP A 143 30.85 -12.33 -9.99
C ASP A 143 31.46 -12.78 -8.66
N ARG A 144 30.65 -13.50 -7.88
CA ARG A 144 31.05 -14.11 -6.60
C ARG A 144 31.27 -15.63 -6.72
N GLY A 145 31.47 -16.10 -7.95
CA GLY A 145 31.64 -17.51 -8.25
C GLY A 145 30.35 -18.31 -8.21
N ILE A 146 30.43 -19.56 -7.82
CA ILE A 146 29.30 -20.49 -7.75
C ILE A 146 28.64 -20.38 -6.37
N ARG A 147 27.34 -20.27 -6.36
CA ARG A 147 26.52 -20.26 -5.14
C ARG A 147 25.42 -21.32 -5.22
N ARG A 148 25.20 -21.99 -4.08
CA ARG A 148 24.08 -22.91 -3.94
C ARG A 148 22.78 -22.11 -3.86
N ARG A 149 21.80 -22.48 -4.70
CA ARG A 149 20.50 -21.88 -4.75
C ARG A 149 19.41 -22.93 -4.62
N ALA A 150 18.38 -22.62 -3.86
CA ALA A 150 17.18 -23.43 -3.73
C ALA A 150 16.02 -22.78 -4.47
N ILE A 151 15.17 -23.60 -5.08
CA ILE A 151 13.93 -23.17 -5.72
C ILE A 151 12.79 -23.71 -4.87
N ALA A 152 11.89 -22.81 -4.46
CA ALA A 152 10.69 -23.17 -3.74
C ALA A 152 9.59 -23.61 -4.71
N GLY A 153 8.87 -24.67 -4.36
CA GLY A 153 7.74 -25.19 -5.11
C GLY A 153 6.40 -24.67 -4.61
N ASP A 154 5.38 -24.92 -5.40
CA ASP A 154 4.01 -24.64 -5.04
C ASP A 154 3.53 -25.59 -3.92
N LEU A 155 2.99 -25.04 -2.86
CA LEU A 155 2.41 -25.79 -1.74
C LEU A 155 0.97 -26.24 -1.97
N SER A 156 0.34 -25.82 -3.06
CA SER A 156 -1.04 -26.22 -3.39
C SER A 156 -1.15 -27.69 -3.80
N SER A 157 -0.06 -28.29 -4.23
CA SER A 157 0.02 -29.69 -4.64
C SER A 157 0.09 -30.63 -3.41
N GLU A 158 -0.72 -31.68 -3.40
CA GLU A 158 -0.69 -32.69 -2.34
C GLU A 158 0.66 -33.39 -2.17
N LYS A 159 1.48 -33.42 -3.22
CA LYS A 159 2.84 -33.98 -3.20
C LYS A 159 3.78 -33.26 -2.23
N PHE A 160 3.45 -32.06 -1.79
CA PHE A 160 4.29 -31.21 -0.95
C PHE A 160 3.73 -31.06 0.47
N LYS A 161 2.71 -31.85 0.86
CA LYS A 161 2.09 -31.77 2.19
C LYS A 161 2.72 -32.70 3.24
N SER A 162 3.74 -33.44 2.89
CA SER A 162 4.42 -34.38 3.79
C SER A 162 5.67 -33.80 4.42
#